data_45e57437b995ed1866bd362228b7f388
#
_entry.id   45e57437b995ed1866bd362228b7f388
#
_cell.length_a   1.000
_cell.length_b   1.000
_cell.length_c   1.000
_cell.angle_alpha   90.00
_cell.angle_beta   90.00
_cell.angle_gamma   90.00
#
_symmetry.space_group_name_H-M   'P 1'
#
loop_
_entity.id
_entity.type
_entity.pdbx_description
1 polymer ?
#
loop_
_entity_poly.entity_id
_entity_poly.type
_entity_poly.pdbx_seq_one_letter_code
_entity_poly.pdbx_strand_id
1 'polypeptide(L)'
;MYFPVFTQIEGKRFLIMGGGKVAARKVHTLLQYGADIVVIAKKVCDEIKEVLPEKSIFEDFIKNAESDFLEKEIQKAVLVVAATSSREENHRVAELCHAYHILVNVADSEAESSFIFPSVVRKGNISIGINSGTGSPAVSKQIRCQIEKAVPDYYADIAIFMGELRQYVKANFEEEAMRRYILKTAAAKAFSKERVLTENEIKEIIRQGQND
;
A
#
# COMPACT_ATOMS: atom_id res chain seq x y z
N MET A 1 -15.62 0.92 13.82
CA MET A 1 -15.40 1.89 12.69
C MET A 1 -13.92 1.98 12.43
N TYR A 2 -13.45 1.96 11.15
CA TYR A 2 -12.03 1.99 10.79
C TYR A 2 -11.62 3.37 10.32
N PHE A 3 -10.45 3.83 10.77
CA PHE A 3 -9.83 5.07 10.31
C PHE A 3 -8.77 4.74 9.25
N PRO A 4 -8.79 5.38 8.05
CA PRO A 4 -7.81 5.12 7.01
C PRO A 4 -6.43 5.69 7.38
N VAL A 5 -5.41 4.85 7.29
CA VAL A 5 -4.01 5.21 7.54
C VAL A 5 -3.15 4.70 6.40
N PHE A 6 -2.25 5.53 5.90
CA PHE A 6 -1.17 5.12 5.00
C PHE A 6 0.12 4.95 5.80
N THR A 7 0.78 3.80 5.65
CA THR A 7 2.06 3.52 6.29
C THR A 7 3.11 3.21 5.25
N GLN A 8 4.35 3.62 5.50
CA GLN A 8 5.47 3.24 4.65
C GLN A 8 5.84 1.78 4.90
N ILE A 9 5.84 0.97 3.84
CA ILE A 9 6.09 -0.47 3.93
C ILE A 9 7.29 -0.94 3.09
N GLU A 10 7.88 -0.08 2.29
CA GLU A 10 9.05 -0.39 1.47
C GLU A 10 10.20 -0.92 2.33
N GLY A 11 10.72 -2.10 1.98
CA GLY A 11 11.79 -2.79 2.70
C GLY A 11 11.41 -3.33 4.08
N LYS A 12 10.18 -3.13 4.55
CA LYS A 12 9.73 -3.67 5.84
C LYS A 12 9.22 -5.09 5.69
N ARG A 13 9.47 -5.91 6.72
CA ARG A 13 9.09 -7.33 6.71
C ARG A 13 7.61 -7.54 6.98
N PHE A 14 7.00 -8.35 6.12
CA PHE A 14 5.63 -8.85 6.22
C PHE A 14 5.65 -10.37 6.30
N LEU A 15 4.90 -10.93 7.25
CA LEU A 15 4.74 -12.37 7.37
C LEU A 15 3.37 -12.79 6.88
N ILE A 16 3.32 -13.73 5.94
CA ILE A 16 2.10 -14.32 5.41
C ILE A 16 2.02 -15.79 5.85
N MET A 17 1.04 -16.08 6.69
CA MET A 17 0.73 -17.44 7.12
C MET A 17 -0.33 -18.03 6.19
N GLY A 18 0.08 -19.00 5.37
CA GLY A 18 -0.75 -19.62 4.34
C GLY A 18 -0.20 -19.41 2.93
N GLY A 19 -0.41 -20.40 2.05
CA GLY A 19 0.15 -20.43 0.69
C GLY A 19 -0.90 -20.55 -0.42
N GLY A 20 -2.18 -20.30 -0.11
CA GLY A 20 -3.28 -20.40 -1.09
C GLY A 20 -3.56 -19.10 -1.83
N LYS A 21 -4.64 -19.09 -2.63
CA LYS A 21 -5.05 -17.94 -3.46
C LYS A 21 -5.29 -16.64 -2.67
N VAL A 22 -5.74 -16.72 -1.41
CA VAL A 22 -5.94 -15.56 -0.55
C VAL A 22 -4.60 -14.93 -0.20
N ALA A 23 -3.62 -15.75 0.20
CA ALA A 23 -2.25 -15.33 0.48
C ALA A 23 -1.61 -14.72 -0.79
N ALA A 24 -1.71 -15.39 -1.95
CA ALA A 24 -1.15 -14.93 -3.21
C ALA A 24 -1.62 -13.51 -3.57
N ARG A 25 -2.90 -13.22 -3.47
CA ARG A 25 -3.42 -11.86 -3.74
C ARG A 25 -2.81 -10.80 -2.82
N LYS A 26 -2.57 -11.13 -1.54
CA LYS A 26 -1.94 -10.20 -0.59
C LYS A 26 -0.46 -10.03 -0.86
N VAL A 27 0.25 -11.12 -1.21
CA VAL A 27 1.65 -11.08 -1.66
C VAL A 27 1.78 -10.15 -2.86
N HIS A 28 1.00 -10.35 -3.92
CA HIS A 28 1.04 -9.49 -5.11
C HIS A 28 0.77 -8.01 -4.77
N THR A 29 -0.21 -7.74 -3.91
CA THR A 29 -0.50 -6.36 -3.51
C THR A 29 0.68 -5.74 -2.77
N LEU A 30 1.26 -6.44 -1.79
CA LEU A 30 2.35 -5.92 -0.96
C LEU A 30 3.66 -5.74 -1.75
N LEU A 31 3.95 -6.63 -2.71
CA LEU A 31 5.12 -6.51 -3.60
C LEU A 31 5.10 -5.22 -4.41
N GLN A 32 3.91 -4.74 -4.83
CA GLN A 32 3.78 -3.47 -5.56
C GLN A 32 4.24 -2.26 -4.74
N TYR A 33 4.34 -2.39 -3.42
CA TYR A 33 4.79 -1.36 -2.49
C TYR A 33 6.19 -1.64 -1.91
N GLY A 34 6.92 -2.61 -2.49
CA GLY A 34 8.30 -2.90 -2.10
C GLY A 34 8.46 -3.58 -0.73
N ALA A 35 7.42 -4.27 -0.23
CA ALA A 35 7.52 -5.01 1.03
C ALA A 35 8.50 -6.19 0.94
N ASP A 36 9.24 -6.46 2.02
CA ASP A 36 9.98 -7.71 2.21
C ASP A 36 9.02 -8.76 2.77
N ILE A 37 8.72 -9.81 1.97
CA ILE A 37 7.67 -10.78 2.29
C ILE A 37 8.28 -12.13 2.63
N VAL A 38 7.84 -12.70 3.73
CA VAL A 38 8.07 -14.08 4.12
C VAL A 38 6.76 -14.84 4.14
N VAL A 39 6.71 -16.02 3.52
CA VAL A 39 5.55 -16.90 3.49
C VAL A 39 5.86 -18.18 4.26
N ILE A 40 4.99 -18.54 5.19
CA ILE A 40 5.04 -19.82 5.94
C ILE A 40 3.73 -20.57 5.65
N ALA A 41 3.82 -21.80 5.08
CA ALA A 41 2.66 -22.59 4.74
C ALA A 41 2.95 -24.09 4.71
N LYS A 42 1.91 -24.91 4.79
CA LYS A 42 2.00 -26.38 4.52
C LYS A 42 2.29 -26.65 3.06
N LYS A 43 1.70 -25.85 2.16
CA LYS A 43 1.91 -25.90 0.71
C LYS A 43 1.73 -24.49 0.15
N VAL A 44 2.60 -24.10 -0.76
CA VAL A 44 2.59 -22.80 -1.43
C VAL A 44 2.20 -22.98 -2.89
N CYS A 45 1.26 -22.15 -3.38
CA CYS A 45 0.83 -22.16 -4.78
C CYS A 45 1.91 -21.58 -5.70
N ASP A 46 1.86 -21.93 -6.97
CA ASP A 46 2.84 -21.51 -7.97
C ASP A 46 2.87 -19.99 -8.15
N GLU A 47 1.72 -19.33 -8.08
CA GLU A 47 1.59 -17.88 -8.15
C GLU A 47 2.46 -17.13 -7.11
N ILE A 48 2.70 -17.71 -5.94
CA ILE A 48 3.61 -17.15 -4.93
C ILE A 48 5.07 -17.49 -5.26
N LYS A 49 5.32 -18.75 -5.69
CA LYS A 49 6.67 -19.24 -6.02
C LYS A 49 7.29 -18.50 -7.21
N GLU A 50 6.46 -18.04 -8.14
CA GLU A 50 6.89 -17.28 -9.32
C GLU A 50 7.38 -15.85 -8.97
N VAL A 51 6.88 -15.27 -7.87
CA VAL A 51 7.14 -13.86 -7.53
C VAL A 51 8.02 -13.66 -6.29
N LEU A 52 8.19 -14.69 -5.46
CA LEU A 52 9.05 -14.62 -4.28
C LEU A 52 10.30 -15.50 -4.43
N PRO A 53 11.46 -15.06 -3.93
CA PRO A 53 12.64 -15.88 -3.89
C PRO A 53 12.46 -17.06 -2.91
N GLU A 54 13.04 -18.20 -3.22
CA GLU A 54 12.92 -19.45 -2.45
C GLU A 54 13.25 -19.27 -0.96
N LYS A 55 14.26 -18.46 -0.64
CA LYS A 55 14.65 -18.13 0.75
C LYS A 55 13.57 -17.43 1.57
N SER A 56 12.53 -16.91 0.94
CA SER A 56 11.39 -16.24 1.58
C SER A 56 10.18 -17.16 1.74
N ILE A 57 10.29 -18.43 1.33
CA ILE A 57 9.20 -19.40 1.34
C ILE A 57 9.60 -20.57 2.25
N PHE A 58 8.79 -20.81 3.28
CA PHE A 58 8.97 -21.90 4.24
C PHE A 58 7.78 -22.87 4.09
N GLU A 59 7.94 -23.87 3.20
CA GLU A 59 6.98 -24.95 3.02
C GLU A 59 7.17 -26.06 4.05
N ASP A 60 6.09 -26.76 4.42
CA ASP A 60 6.06 -27.87 5.41
C ASP A 60 6.54 -27.52 6.82
N PHE A 61 6.83 -26.25 7.09
CA PHE A 61 7.38 -25.79 8.36
C PHE A 61 6.37 -25.85 9.52
N ILE A 62 5.06 -25.91 9.21
CA ILE A 62 3.98 -25.88 10.22
C ILE A 62 3.94 -27.14 11.08
N LYS A 63 4.43 -28.28 10.59
CA LYS A 63 4.41 -29.55 11.35
C LYS A 63 5.48 -29.64 12.45
N ASN A 64 6.58 -28.90 12.33
CA ASN A 64 7.74 -28.95 13.22
C ASN A 64 8.22 -27.57 13.68
N ALA A 65 7.48 -26.51 13.37
CA ALA A 65 7.86 -25.20 13.88
C ALA A 65 7.68 -25.24 15.40
N GLU A 66 8.79 -25.46 16.06
CA GLU A 66 8.94 -25.07 17.44
C GLU A 66 8.31 -23.68 17.58
N SER A 67 7.50 -23.50 18.59
CA SER A 67 6.80 -22.23 18.88
C SER A 67 7.72 -21.02 18.71
N ASP A 68 8.97 -21.17 19.04
CA ASP A 68 10.04 -20.19 18.98
C ASP A 68 10.35 -19.63 17.57
N PHE A 69 10.25 -20.43 16.50
CA PHE A 69 10.55 -19.91 15.15
C PHE A 69 9.43 -18.99 14.67
N LEU A 70 8.18 -19.43 14.83
CA LEU A 70 7.00 -18.63 14.44
C LEU A 70 6.98 -17.31 15.22
N GLU A 71 7.22 -17.37 16.52
CA GLU A 71 7.29 -16.18 17.38
C GLU A 71 8.39 -15.22 16.93
N LYS A 72 9.59 -15.74 16.63
CA LYS A 72 10.69 -14.93 16.10
C LYS A 72 10.36 -14.27 14.76
N GLU A 73 9.69 -14.97 13.85
CA GLU A 73 9.30 -14.38 12.56
C GLU A 73 8.17 -13.36 12.72
N ILE A 74 7.21 -13.59 13.63
CA ILE A 74 6.18 -12.60 13.98
C ILE A 74 6.84 -11.33 14.53
N GLN A 75 7.76 -11.44 15.50
CA GLN A 75 8.43 -10.29 16.12
C GLN A 75 9.26 -9.45 15.13
N LYS A 76 9.75 -10.05 14.04
CA LYS A 76 10.47 -9.33 12.98
C LYS A 76 9.54 -8.60 12.01
N ALA A 77 8.27 -9.01 11.96
CA ALA A 77 7.31 -8.47 11.02
C ALA A 77 6.67 -7.18 11.55
N VAL A 78 6.42 -6.21 10.67
CA VAL A 78 5.61 -5.03 11.00
C VAL A 78 4.12 -5.34 10.88
N LEU A 79 3.79 -6.40 10.14
CA LEU A 79 2.43 -6.80 9.86
C LEU A 79 2.39 -8.28 9.47
N VAL A 80 1.37 -8.98 9.98
CA VAL A 80 1.13 -10.40 9.72
C VAL A 80 -0.23 -10.60 9.03
N VAL A 81 -0.27 -11.56 8.11
CA VAL A 81 -1.52 -12.03 7.49
C VAL A 81 -1.72 -13.48 7.85
N ALA A 82 -2.78 -13.81 8.57
CA ALA A 82 -3.21 -15.16 8.86
C ALA A 82 -4.26 -15.59 7.82
N ALA A 83 -3.85 -16.42 6.86
CA ALA A 83 -4.67 -16.88 5.72
C ALA A 83 -4.46 -18.36 5.44
N THR A 84 -4.33 -19.18 6.49
CA THR A 84 -4.28 -20.64 6.39
C THR A 84 -5.69 -21.21 6.22
N SER A 85 -5.79 -22.49 5.90
CA SER A 85 -7.07 -23.21 5.87
C SER A 85 -7.55 -23.66 7.26
N SER A 86 -6.73 -23.50 8.30
CA SER A 86 -7.05 -23.86 9.68
C SER A 86 -7.44 -22.63 10.48
N ARG A 87 -8.68 -22.61 10.96
CA ARG A 87 -9.20 -21.57 11.85
C ARG A 87 -8.38 -21.48 13.15
N GLU A 88 -8.00 -22.64 13.68
CA GLU A 88 -7.19 -22.74 14.91
C GLU A 88 -5.79 -22.13 14.72
N GLU A 89 -5.13 -22.43 13.58
CA GLU A 89 -3.83 -21.83 13.28
C GLU A 89 -3.95 -20.31 13.11
N ASN A 90 -4.98 -19.82 12.40
CA ASN A 90 -5.22 -18.39 12.21
C ASN A 90 -5.45 -17.69 13.56
N HIS A 91 -6.24 -18.30 14.45
CA HIS A 91 -6.50 -17.80 15.81
C HIS A 91 -5.19 -17.71 16.62
N ARG A 92 -4.39 -18.79 16.66
CA ARG A 92 -3.11 -18.82 17.37
C ARG A 92 -2.16 -17.70 16.86
N VAL A 93 -2.08 -17.50 15.55
CA VAL A 93 -1.27 -16.43 14.96
C VAL A 93 -1.77 -15.07 15.42
N ALA A 94 -3.09 -14.86 15.46
CA ALA A 94 -3.68 -13.61 15.94
C ALA A 94 -3.35 -13.35 17.41
N GLU A 95 -3.47 -14.36 18.29
CA GLU A 95 -3.12 -14.25 19.71
C GLU A 95 -1.66 -13.84 19.90
N LEU A 96 -0.73 -14.48 19.18
CA LEU A 96 0.70 -14.13 19.23
C LEU A 96 0.92 -12.69 18.75
N CYS A 97 0.31 -12.29 17.65
CA CYS A 97 0.42 -10.92 17.15
C CYS A 97 -0.10 -9.89 18.16
N HIS A 98 -1.24 -10.16 18.79
CA HIS A 98 -1.79 -9.29 19.84
C HIS A 98 -0.88 -9.20 21.05
N ALA A 99 -0.31 -10.32 21.50
CA ALA A 99 0.65 -10.36 22.63
C ALA A 99 1.91 -9.53 22.37
N TYR A 100 2.39 -9.52 21.12
CA TYR A 100 3.56 -8.73 20.69
C TYR A 100 3.23 -7.36 20.09
N HIS A 101 1.98 -6.93 20.12
CA HIS A 101 1.51 -5.67 19.53
C HIS A 101 1.85 -5.51 18.05
N ILE A 102 1.85 -6.62 17.30
CA ILE A 102 2.05 -6.66 15.85
C ILE A 102 0.69 -6.61 15.15
N LEU A 103 0.60 -5.79 14.10
CA LEU A 103 -0.64 -5.70 13.32
C LEU A 103 -0.93 -7.02 12.61
N VAL A 104 -2.17 -7.52 12.76
CA VAL A 104 -2.61 -8.78 12.13
C VAL A 104 -3.89 -8.60 11.33
N ASN A 105 -3.94 -9.21 10.14
CA ASN A 105 -5.16 -9.41 9.38
C ASN A 105 -5.47 -10.90 9.28
N VAL A 106 -6.58 -11.31 9.85
CA VAL A 106 -7.08 -12.69 9.82
C VAL A 106 -8.10 -12.81 8.71
N ALA A 107 -7.82 -13.66 7.71
CA ALA A 107 -8.59 -13.70 6.45
C ALA A 107 -10.05 -14.13 6.65
N ASP A 108 -10.34 -14.92 7.66
CA ASP A 108 -11.65 -15.49 8.00
C ASP A 108 -12.25 -14.88 9.28
N SER A 109 -11.62 -13.85 9.86
CA SER A 109 -12.11 -13.22 11.09
C SER A 109 -11.78 -11.72 11.17
N GLU A 110 -12.79 -10.88 10.98
CA GLU A 110 -12.66 -9.44 11.20
C GLU A 110 -12.46 -9.11 12.68
N ALA A 111 -13.10 -9.86 13.58
CA ALA A 111 -13.03 -9.64 15.02
C ALA A 111 -11.63 -9.84 15.61
N GLU A 112 -10.82 -10.71 15.00
CA GLU A 112 -9.43 -10.99 15.42
C GLU A 112 -8.41 -10.15 14.65
N SER A 113 -8.86 -9.41 13.65
CA SER A 113 -8.01 -8.53 12.86
C SER A 113 -7.81 -7.18 13.55
N SER A 114 -6.56 -6.73 13.67
CA SER A 114 -6.25 -5.37 14.16
C SER A 114 -6.27 -4.33 13.04
N PHE A 115 -6.25 -4.74 11.77
CA PHE A 115 -6.43 -3.88 10.61
C PHE A 115 -7.15 -4.61 9.48
N ILE A 116 -7.71 -3.85 8.53
CA ILE A 116 -8.33 -4.39 7.32
C ILE A 116 -7.40 -4.17 6.13
N PHE A 117 -7.34 -5.17 5.24
CA PHE A 117 -6.74 -5.01 3.93
C PHE A 117 -7.74 -4.30 3.01
N PRO A 118 -7.48 -3.05 2.60
CA PRO A 118 -8.39 -2.33 1.72
C PRO A 118 -8.38 -2.90 0.30
N SER A 119 -9.42 -2.63 -0.46
CA SER A 119 -9.32 -2.69 -1.92
C SER A 119 -8.52 -1.48 -2.40
N VAL A 120 -7.56 -1.65 -3.30
CA VAL A 120 -6.63 -0.58 -3.68
C VAL A 120 -6.72 -0.26 -5.16
N VAL A 121 -6.73 1.03 -5.48
CA VAL A 121 -6.40 1.57 -6.81
C VAL A 121 -5.02 2.21 -6.73
N ARG A 122 -4.13 1.83 -7.64
CA ARG A 122 -2.80 2.42 -7.75
C ARG A 122 -2.57 2.97 -9.16
N LYS A 123 -2.12 4.24 -9.22
CA LYS A 123 -1.71 4.93 -10.45
C LYS A 123 -0.39 5.63 -10.18
N GLY A 124 0.72 5.02 -10.61
CA GLY A 124 2.05 5.49 -10.25
C GLY A 124 2.23 5.61 -8.74
N ASN A 125 2.47 6.82 -8.25
CA ASN A 125 2.64 7.13 -6.82
C ASN A 125 1.31 7.40 -6.09
N ILE A 126 0.19 7.46 -6.82
CA ILE A 126 -1.12 7.66 -6.20
C ILE A 126 -1.64 6.31 -5.70
N SER A 127 -2.06 6.27 -4.44
CA SER A 127 -2.71 5.11 -3.82
C SER A 127 -4.04 5.53 -3.20
N ILE A 128 -5.10 4.79 -3.52
CA ILE A 128 -6.44 5.02 -2.98
C ILE A 128 -6.90 3.73 -2.31
N GLY A 129 -7.04 3.75 -0.98
CA GLY A 129 -7.57 2.64 -0.20
C GLY A 129 -9.08 2.75 -0.06
N ILE A 130 -9.80 1.66 -0.30
CA ILE A 130 -11.26 1.60 -0.28
C ILE A 130 -11.70 0.57 0.75
N ASN A 131 -12.48 1.02 1.72
CA ASN A 131 -13.21 0.18 2.66
C ASN A 131 -14.71 0.50 2.53
N SER A 132 -15.52 -0.51 2.28
CA SER A 132 -16.99 -0.39 2.14
C SER A 132 -17.76 -0.67 3.43
N GLY A 133 -17.08 -0.72 4.59
CA GLY A 133 -17.73 -1.03 5.88
C GLY A 133 -18.07 -2.52 6.01
N THR A 134 -19.30 -2.84 6.30
CA THR A 134 -19.82 -4.18 6.69
C THR A 134 -19.60 -5.32 5.68
N GLY A 135 -18.41 -5.44 5.08
CA GLY A 135 -17.95 -6.68 4.47
C GLY A 135 -18.58 -7.08 3.14
N SER A 136 -19.02 -6.12 2.30
CA SER A 136 -19.45 -6.47 0.94
C SER A 136 -18.30 -6.32 -0.07
N PRO A 137 -17.58 -7.41 -0.44
CA PRO A 137 -16.52 -7.37 -1.44
C PRO A 137 -17.02 -6.85 -2.80
N ALA A 138 -18.29 -7.08 -3.13
CA ALA A 138 -18.90 -6.60 -4.36
C ALA A 138 -18.97 -5.07 -4.43
N VAL A 139 -19.33 -4.42 -3.32
CA VAL A 139 -19.39 -2.96 -3.23
C VAL A 139 -18.00 -2.35 -3.35
N SER A 140 -17.01 -2.86 -2.59
CA SER A 140 -15.61 -2.40 -2.69
C SER A 140 -15.06 -2.57 -4.10
N LYS A 141 -15.36 -3.71 -4.76
CA LYS A 141 -14.96 -3.96 -6.16
C LYS A 141 -15.60 -2.96 -7.12
N GLN A 142 -16.89 -2.68 -6.97
CA GLN A 142 -17.60 -1.72 -7.83
C GLN A 142 -17.03 -0.31 -7.66
N ILE A 143 -16.84 0.14 -6.42
CA ILE A 143 -16.22 1.44 -6.11
C ILE A 143 -14.81 1.50 -6.71
N ARG A 144 -13.99 0.46 -6.53
CA ARG A 144 -12.65 0.38 -7.12
C ARG A 144 -12.69 0.58 -8.63
N CYS A 145 -13.56 -0.13 -9.34
CA CYS A 145 -13.69 -0.01 -10.80
C CYS A 145 -14.12 1.40 -11.24
N GLN A 146 -14.98 2.07 -10.49
CA GLN A 146 -15.37 3.45 -10.78
C GLN A 146 -14.23 4.44 -10.56
N ILE A 147 -13.51 4.32 -9.45
CA ILE A 147 -12.35 5.17 -9.13
C ILE A 147 -11.22 4.95 -10.15
N GLU A 148 -10.95 3.71 -10.54
CA GLU A 148 -9.91 3.36 -11.51
C GLU A 148 -10.15 4.03 -12.89
N LYS A 149 -11.42 4.18 -13.27
CA LYS A 149 -11.83 4.92 -14.49
C LYS A 149 -11.78 6.44 -14.29
N ALA A 150 -12.13 6.92 -13.10
CA ALA A 150 -12.19 8.33 -12.78
C ALA A 150 -10.81 8.99 -12.53
N VAL A 151 -9.76 8.19 -12.34
CA VAL A 151 -8.38 8.64 -12.13
C VAL A 151 -7.53 8.24 -13.34
N PRO A 152 -7.41 9.09 -14.38
CA PRO A 152 -6.56 8.84 -15.54
C PRO A 152 -5.07 8.74 -15.17
N ASP A 153 -4.26 8.13 -16.04
CA ASP A 153 -2.84 7.89 -15.80
C ASP A 153 -2.03 9.19 -15.68
N TYR A 154 -2.43 10.26 -16.40
CA TYR A 154 -1.75 11.55 -16.32
C TYR A 154 -1.79 12.20 -14.92
N TYR A 155 -2.69 11.75 -14.02
CA TYR A 155 -2.68 12.19 -12.62
C TYR A 155 -1.38 11.80 -11.91
N ALA A 156 -0.85 10.62 -12.20
CA ALA A 156 0.42 10.16 -11.63
C ALA A 156 1.59 11.03 -12.09
N ASP A 157 1.61 11.38 -13.39
CA ASP A 157 2.66 12.23 -13.95
C ASP A 157 2.59 13.65 -13.36
N ILE A 158 1.38 14.20 -13.22
CA ILE A 158 1.17 15.50 -12.58
C ILE A 158 1.59 15.45 -11.10
N ALA A 159 1.32 14.37 -10.38
CA ALA A 159 1.69 14.25 -8.97
C ALA A 159 3.22 14.25 -8.78
N ILE A 160 3.96 13.53 -9.63
CA ILE A 160 5.43 13.53 -9.63
C ILE A 160 5.95 14.93 -9.93
N PHE A 161 5.52 15.51 -11.04
CA PHE A 161 5.88 16.87 -11.44
C PHE A 161 5.63 17.91 -10.35
N MET A 162 4.47 17.87 -9.69
CA MET A 162 4.14 18.80 -8.61
C MET A 162 5.01 18.60 -7.36
N GLY A 163 5.47 17.37 -7.11
CA GLY A 163 6.46 17.06 -6.07
C GLY A 163 7.80 17.73 -6.34
N GLU A 164 8.31 17.60 -7.58
CA GLU A 164 9.56 18.22 -8.03
C GLU A 164 9.45 19.75 -8.04
N LEU A 165 8.36 20.28 -8.59
CA LEU A 165 8.10 21.73 -8.59
C LEU A 165 8.04 22.30 -7.17
N ARG A 166 7.45 21.57 -6.21
CA ARG A 166 7.42 22.00 -4.80
C ARG A 166 8.82 22.12 -4.20
N GLN A 167 9.71 21.17 -4.50
CA GLN A 167 11.11 21.26 -4.05
C GLN A 167 11.83 22.45 -4.70
N TYR A 168 11.65 22.65 -6.00
CA TYR A 168 12.22 23.77 -6.74
C TYR A 168 11.78 25.12 -6.17
N VAL A 169 10.47 25.35 -5.98
CA VAL A 169 10.00 26.64 -5.45
C VAL A 169 10.40 26.87 -4.01
N LYS A 170 10.52 25.80 -3.19
CA LYS A 170 11.03 25.91 -1.83
C LYS A 170 12.49 26.35 -1.78
N ALA A 171 13.30 25.92 -2.74
CA ALA A 171 14.72 26.25 -2.82
C ALA A 171 14.99 27.64 -3.42
N ASN A 172 14.10 28.17 -4.27
CA ASN A 172 14.36 29.36 -5.08
C ASN A 172 13.50 30.58 -4.72
N PHE A 173 12.50 30.45 -3.85
CA PHE A 173 11.60 31.52 -3.45
C PHE A 173 11.46 31.57 -1.92
N GLU A 174 11.80 32.68 -1.29
CA GLU A 174 11.68 32.88 0.18
C GLU A 174 10.24 33.12 0.59
N GLU A 175 9.49 33.86 -0.23
CA GLU A 175 8.14 34.32 0.08
C GLU A 175 7.11 33.16 -0.04
N GLU A 176 6.39 32.89 1.04
CA GLU A 176 5.40 31.83 1.08
C GLU A 176 4.23 32.07 0.12
N ALA A 177 3.79 33.32 -0.03
CA ALA A 177 2.71 33.71 -0.93
C ALA A 177 3.05 33.35 -2.38
N MET A 178 4.28 33.69 -2.81
CA MET A 178 4.77 33.35 -4.16
C MET A 178 4.85 31.84 -4.40
N ARG A 179 5.37 31.07 -3.42
CA ARG A 179 5.41 29.59 -3.52
C ARG A 179 4.00 29.03 -3.68
N ARG A 180 3.05 29.52 -2.89
CA ARG A 180 1.64 29.09 -2.95
C ARG A 180 1.00 29.43 -4.28
N TYR A 181 1.23 30.65 -4.79
CA TYR A 181 0.75 31.09 -6.08
C TYR A 181 1.23 30.17 -7.23
N ILE A 182 2.55 29.96 -7.32
CA ILE A 182 3.15 29.10 -8.36
C ILE A 182 2.55 27.69 -8.32
N LEU A 183 2.53 27.05 -7.14
CA LEU A 183 2.05 25.68 -7.01
C LEU A 183 0.55 25.56 -7.35
N LYS A 184 -0.27 26.49 -6.88
CA LYS A 184 -1.71 26.50 -7.15
C LYS A 184 -2.00 26.68 -8.65
N THR A 185 -1.34 27.66 -9.27
CA THR A 185 -1.53 27.96 -10.69
C THR A 185 -1.01 26.84 -11.59
N ALA A 186 0.17 26.29 -11.25
CA ALA A 186 0.73 25.17 -12.00
C ALA A 186 -0.16 23.92 -11.92
N ALA A 187 -0.68 23.57 -10.75
CA ALA A 187 -1.60 22.45 -10.59
C ALA A 187 -2.87 22.65 -11.42
N ALA A 188 -3.55 23.80 -11.32
CA ALA A 188 -4.77 24.10 -12.08
C ALA A 188 -4.52 24.01 -13.60
N LYS A 189 -3.41 24.56 -14.09
CA LYS A 189 -3.05 24.54 -15.52
C LYS A 189 -2.69 23.14 -16.01
N ALA A 190 -1.98 22.32 -15.20
CA ALA A 190 -1.63 20.95 -15.53
C ALA A 190 -2.86 20.06 -15.64
N PHE A 191 -3.78 20.13 -14.67
CA PHE A 191 -5.04 19.39 -14.72
C PHE A 191 -5.96 19.83 -15.88
N SER A 192 -6.03 21.14 -16.16
CA SER A 192 -6.80 21.66 -17.32
C SER A 192 -6.24 21.17 -18.66
N LYS A 193 -4.94 20.92 -18.73
CA LYS A 193 -4.26 20.42 -19.95
C LYS A 193 -4.10 18.90 -19.97
N GLU A 194 -4.48 18.22 -18.91
CA GLU A 194 -4.34 16.78 -18.74
C GLU A 194 -2.91 16.26 -18.97
N ARG A 195 -1.90 17.09 -18.64
CA ARG A 195 -0.48 16.76 -18.79
C ARG A 195 0.42 17.61 -17.89
N VAL A 196 1.66 17.18 -17.79
CA VAL A 196 2.75 17.96 -17.16
C VAL A 196 3.00 19.25 -17.96
N LEU A 197 3.31 20.35 -17.26
CA LEU A 197 3.65 21.62 -17.86
C LEU A 197 5.08 21.65 -18.38
N THR A 198 5.31 22.38 -19.46
CA THR A 198 6.65 22.63 -19.98
C THR A 198 7.38 23.67 -19.14
N GLU A 199 8.72 23.71 -19.26
CA GLU A 199 9.54 24.74 -18.56
C GLU A 199 9.09 26.17 -18.90
N ASN A 200 8.71 26.45 -20.14
CA ASN A 200 8.25 27.76 -20.57
C ASN A 200 6.94 28.14 -19.88
N GLU A 201 6.02 27.19 -19.71
CA GLU A 201 4.76 27.41 -19.00
C GLU A 201 5.00 27.72 -17.50
N ILE A 202 6.00 27.08 -16.90
CA ILE A 202 6.40 27.36 -15.51
C ILE A 202 7.04 28.75 -15.40
N LYS A 203 7.97 29.11 -16.30
CA LYS A 203 8.59 30.43 -16.35
C LYS A 203 7.55 31.56 -16.50
N GLU A 204 6.52 31.33 -17.31
CA GLU A 204 5.41 32.28 -17.47
C GLU A 204 4.62 32.45 -16.16
N ILE A 205 4.27 31.35 -15.46
CA ILE A 205 3.59 31.41 -14.16
C ILE A 205 4.41 32.19 -13.14
N ILE A 206 5.73 31.95 -13.07
CA ILE A 206 6.62 32.63 -12.16
C ILE A 206 6.64 34.15 -12.45
N ARG A 207 6.76 34.54 -13.73
CA ARG A 207 6.75 35.95 -14.15
C ARG A 207 5.44 36.67 -13.79
N GLN A 208 4.32 36.00 -13.96
CA GLN A 208 3.00 36.55 -13.61
C GLN A 208 2.90 36.78 -12.10
N GLY A 209 3.33 35.85 -11.26
CA GLY A 209 3.28 35.99 -9.82
C GLY A 209 4.28 37.01 -9.23
N GLN A 210 5.29 37.46 -10.01
CA GLN A 210 6.21 38.54 -9.60
C GLN A 210 5.65 39.93 -9.93
N ASN A 211 4.64 40.03 -10.76
CA ASN A 211 4.04 41.29 -11.19
C ASN A 211 2.72 41.61 -10.46
N ASP A 212 2.18 40.65 -9.69
CA ASP A 212 1.01 40.82 -8.82
C ASP A 212 1.43 41.09 -7.38
#